data_5220c56e6cebb13aaf28b6c26662b595
#
_entry.id   5220c56e6cebb13aaf28b6c26662b595
#
_cell.length_a   1.000
_cell.length_b   1.000
_cell.length_c   1.000
_cell.angle_alpha   90.00
_cell.angle_beta   90.00
_cell.angle_gamma   90.00
#
_symmetry.space_group_name_H-M   'P 1'
#
loop_
_entity.id
_entity.type
_entity.pdbx_description
1 polymer ?
#
loop_
_entity_poly.entity_id
_entity_poly.type
_entity_poly.pdbx_seq_one_letter_code
_entity_poly.pdbx_strand_id
1 'polypeptide(L)'
;MKRLFLSLIGIAFAVAMSAQGYTNPVVKGFSPDPSVCRVGEDYYLVTSSFQYFPGVPIYHSKDLVNWKQIGHVLTRESQLQLEGANSSQGIYAPTIRHHNGKFYMITTNTSSLGNFIVTAEDPAGEWSDPIPVKMGGIDPSLFWDEDGKCWYTGSTGTSVMISQINPDTGEILTEPKVVWNGMGGRYPEAPHIYKKDGWYYLMIAEGGTEFAHSETIARSRNVEGPYDPAPHNPILTHFTSAAQGSPIQGVGHADLVEAHDGSWWLVCLAFRVNTGLIHLLGRETFVAPVRWDKNAWPVVNGNGEIALKMDVPTLPLQPFEAEPARNEFDEPLGPKWSWLRKPVEERYQVANGKLRMYGSAEGLNELKNSPSFVGFRQEDFNFQAETCVQLGKASNGDKAGMTVYMDYNGHYDIYLQKKGGKWVVGTNYTFGPVNHVEEVTVNSSKVWLRLTGNRMQYQLWYSTNGTDFKQVGTGDARFLSTETLGNFTGIMLGLWAQSPSEKGYADFEYFEYKEVEPQWPMRRRPQ
;
A
#
# COMPACT_ATOMS: atom_id res chain seq x y z
N MET A 1 -77.80 -8.48 -17.33
CA MET A 1 -76.49 -9.14 -17.14
C MET A 1 -75.41 -8.27 -17.83
N LYS A 2 -74.71 -7.43 -17.04
CA LYS A 2 -73.58 -6.60 -17.52
C LYS A 2 -72.33 -7.24 -16.96
N ARG A 3 -71.43 -7.74 -17.81
CA ARG A 3 -70.12 -8.27 -17.44
C ARG A 3 -69.13 -7.09 -17.36
N LEU A 4 -68.58 -6.85 -16.17
CA LEU A 4 -67.46 -5.91 -15.96
C LEU A 4 -66.18 -6.66 -16.30
N PHE A 5 -65.40 -6.12 -17.26
CA PHE A 5 -63.99 -6.52 -17.49
C PHE A 5 -63.10 -5.65 -16.60
N LEU A 6 -62.45 -6.24 -15.62
CA LEU A 6 -61.33 -5.60 -14.92
C LEU A 6 -60.04 -5.83 -15.73
N SER A 7 -59.50 -4.77 -16.28
CA SER A 7 -58.17 -4.76 -16.86
C SER A 7 -57.13 -4.50 -15.73
N LEU A 8 -56.33 -5.50 -15.37
CA LEU A 8 -55.14 -5.30 -14.54
C LEU A 8 -54.05 -4.64 -15.43
N ILE A 9 -53.74 -3.39 -15.17
CA ILE A 9 -52.54 -2.72 -15.69
C ILE A 9 -51.40 -3.05 -14.73
N GLY A 10 -50.53 -3.97 -15.14
CA GLY A 10 -49.27 -4.24 -14.46
C GLY A 10 -48.27 -3.09 -14.71
N ILE A 11 -48.07 -2.25 -13.72
CA ILE A 11 -47.00 -1.24 -13.77
C ILE A 11 -45.69 -1.98 -13.44
N ALA A 12 -44.89 -2.22 -14.50
CA ALA A 12 -43.49 -2.65 -14.32
C ALA A 12 -42.69 -1.43 -13.85
N PHE A 13 -42.31 -1.43 -12.59
CA PHE A 13 -41.28 -0.51 -12.09
C PHE A 13 -39.93 -0.99 -12.67
N ALA A 14 -39.48 -0.36 -13.74
CA ALA A 14 -38.08 -0.40 -14.13
C ALA A 14 -37.32 0.44 -13.08
N VAL A 15 -36.70 -0.22 -12.11
CA VAL A 15 -35.70 0.41 -11.27
C VAL A 15 -34.54 0.77 -12.21
N ALA A 16 -34.42 2.02 -12.59
CA ALA A 16 -33.22 2.54 -13.22
C ALA A 16 -32.10 2.37 -12.18
N MET A 17 -31.29 1.33 -12.30
CA MET A 17 -30.03 1.27 -11.60
C MET A 17 -29.18 2.44 -12.14
N SER A 18 -29.14 3.53 -11.39
CA SER A 18 -28.13 4.58 -11.58
C SER A 18 -26.78 3.89 -11.53
N ALA A 19 -26.01 3.99 -12.59
CA ALA A 19 -24.63 3.52 -12.58
C ALA A 19 -23.92 4.22 -11.41
N GLN A 20 -23.61 3.46 -10.37
CA GLN A 20 -23.02 3.98 -9.16
C GLN A 20 -21.51 4.01 -9.39
N GLY A 21 -20.95 5.20 -9.63
CA GLY A 21 -19.52 5.38 -9.83
C GLY A 21 -18.70 5.06 -8.57
N TYR A 22 -17.40 4.91 -8.73
CA TYR A 22 -16.45 4.72 -7.64
C TYR A 22 -15.32 5.75 -7.71
N THR A 23 -14.53 5.82 -6.64
CA THR A 23 -13.40 6.73 -6.53
C THR A 23 -12.09 5.96 -6.33
N ASN A 24 -11.10 6.24 -7.17
CA ASN A 24 -9.72 5.82 -7.01
C ASN A 24 -8.95 6.78 -6.06
N PRO A 25 -7.91 6.31 -5.35
CA PRO A 25 -7.47 4.91 -5.27
C PRO A 25 -8.47 4.03 -4.52
N VAL A 26 -8.52 2.74 -4.88
CA VAL A 26 -9.40 1.77 -4.19
C VAL A 26 -8.76 1.22 -2.92
N VAL A 27 -7.42 1.26 -2.81
CA VAL A 27 -6.69 1.09 -1.55
C VAL A 27 -5.81 2.32 -1.35
N LYS A 28 -6.21 3.15 -0.39
CA LYS A 28 -5.55 4.42 -0.07
C LYS A 28 -4.26 4.23 0.74
N GLY A 29 -3.38 5.23 0.65
CA GLY A 29 -2.10 5.24 1.34
C GLY A 29 -1.11 4.25 0.72
N PHE A 30 0.03 4.11 1.35
CA PHE A 30 1.13 3.26 0.88
C PHE A 30 0.69 1.80 0.65
N SER A 31 0.34 1.47 -0.59
CA SER A 31 -0.12 0.15 -1.04
C SER A 31 0.26 -0.07 -2.52
N PRO A 32 1.57 -0.16 -2.83
CA PRO A 32 2.08 -0.24 -4.19
C PRO A 32 2.13 -1.66 -4.71
N ASP A 33 2.41 -1.77 -6.01
CA ASP A 33 2.74 -3.02 -6.69
C ASP A 33 1.64 -4.08 -6.50
N PRO A 34 0.37 -3.75 -6.81
CA PRO A 34 -0.74 -4.65 -6.55
C PRO A 34 -0.73 -5.84 -7.50
N SER A 35 -0.99 -7.03 -6.95
CA SER A 35 -1.34 -8.21 -7.73
C SER A 35 -2.66 -8.79 -7.23
N VAL A 36 -3.48 -9.33 -8.14
CA VAL A 36 -4.85 -9.77 -7.87
C VAL A 36 -5.11 -11.16 -8.42
N CYS A 37 -5.89 -11.95 -7.69
CA CYS A 37 -6.46 -13.20 -8.20
C CYS A 37 -7.95 -13.32 -7.82
N ARG A 38 -8.66 -14.18 -8.56
CA ARG A 38 -10.07 -14.47 -8.35
C ARG A 38 -10.29 -15.93 -7.94
N VAL A 39 -11.18 -16.14 -6.98
CA VAL A 39 -11.65 -17.47 -6.59
C VAL A 39 -13.19 -17.43 -6.51
N GLY A 40 -13.87 -17.99 -7.49
CA GLY A 40 -15.32 -17.86 -7.61
C GLY A 40 -15.76 -16.40 -7.81
N GLU A 41 -16.47 -15.84 -6.86
CA GLU A 41 -16.92 -14.43 -6.82
C GLU A 41 -16.07 -13.57 -5.88
N ASP A 42 -15.01 -14.13 -5.32
CA ASP A 42 -14.11 -13.47 -4.39
C ASP A 42 -12.82 -13.04 -5.09
N TYR A 43 -12.32 -11.86 -4.73
CA TYR A 43 -11.08 -11.30 -5.24
C TYR A 43 -10.12 -11.07 -4.08
N TYR A 44 -8.85 -11.40 -4.31
CA TYR A 44 -7.77 -11.23 -3.33
C TYR A 44 -6.65 -10.43 -3.95
N LEU A 45 -6.18 -9.43 -3.22
CA LEU A 45 -5.15 -8.49 -3.66
C LEU A 45 -4.04 -8.43 -2.62
N VAL A 46 -2.80 -8.37 -3.08
CA VAL A 46 -1.60 -8.20 -2.26
C VAL A 46 -0.80 -7.00 -2.73
N THR A 47 -0.02 -6.40 -1.83
CA THR A 47 0.85 -5.25 -2.14
C THR A 47 2.21 -5.39 -1.47
N SER A 48 3.22 -4.67 -1.97
CA SER A 48 4.55 -4.59 -1.35
C SER A 48 4.50 -3.98 0.04
N SER A 49 5.44 -4.36 0.88
CA SER A 49 5.54 -3.86 2.26
C SER A 49 6.93 -3.33 2.64
N PHE A 50 7.95 -3.57 1.82
CA PHE A 50 9.33 -3.15 2.02
C PHE A 50 9.85 -3.52 3.42
N GLN A 51 10.35 -2.54 4.20
CA GLN A 51 10.90 -2.71 5.55
C GLN A 51 9.84 -2.86 6.65
N TYR A 52 8.56 -2.87 6.32
CA TYR A 52 7.49 -2.96 7.32
C TYR A 52 7.09 -4.41 7.64
N PHE A 53 6.87 -4.67 8.92
CA PHE A 53 6.34 -5.92 9.48
C PHE A 53 4.92 -5.69 10.02
N PRO A 54 3.94 -6.61 9.85
CA PRO A 54 4.00 -7.81 9.01
C PRO A 54 4.10 -7.45 7.53
N GLY A 55 4.55 -8.40 6.71
CA GLY A 55 4.77 -8.18 5.28
C GLY A 55 3.63 -8.65 4.40
N VAL A 56 3.52 -8.03 3.23
CA VAL A 56 2.51 -8.34 2.21
C VAL A 56 1.09 -8.26 2.75
N PRO A 57 0.53 -7.05 2.93
CA PRO A 57 -0.89 -6.91 3.22
C PRO A 57 -1.73 -7.65 2.20
N ILE A 58 -2.76 -8.36 2.67
CA ILE A 58 -3.72 -9.05 1.81
C ILE A 58 -5.12 -8.50 2.04
N TYR A 59 -5.80 -8.23 0.93
CA TYR A 59 -7.12 -7.64 0.90
C TYR A 59 -8.12 -8.58 0.22
N HIS A 60 -9.38 -8.48 0.61
CA HIS A 60 -10.51 -9.19 0.03
C HIS A 60 -11.54 -8.22 -0.52
N SER A 61 -12.15 -8.56 -1.66
CA SER A 61 -13.23 -7.82 -2.30
C SER A 61 -14.24 -8.77 -2.96
N LYS A 62 -15.45 -8.27 -3.18
CA LYS A 62 -16.52 -8.91 -3.97
C LYS A 62 -16.80 -8.17 -5.29
N ASP A 63 -16.21 -6.98 -5.47
CA ASP A 63 -16.55 -6.07 -6.57
C ASP A 63 -15.35 -5.36 -7.20
N LEU A 64 -14.12 -5.66 -6.74
CA LEU A 64 -12.85 -5.05 -7.17
C LEU A 64 -12.68 -3.57 -6.80
N VAL A 65 -13.68 -2.96 -6.19
CA VAL A 65 -13.68 -1.53 -5.80
C VAL A 65 -13.60 -1.36 -4.30
N ASN A 66 -14.39 -2.14 -3.56
CA ASN A 66 -14.42 -2.11 -2.11
C ASN A 66 -13.50 -3.21 -1.57
N TRP A 67 -12.42 -2.82 -0.91
CA TRP A 67 -11.40 -3.73 -0.39
C TRP A 67 -11.33 -3.67 1.13
N LYS A 68 -11.27 -4.82 1.76
CA LYS A 68 -11.03 -4.97 3.20
C LYS A 68 -9.71 -5.70 3.42
N GLN A 69 -8.81 -5.12 4.18
CA GLN A 69 -7.59 -5.81 4.60
C GLN A 69 -7.98 -6.93 5.56
N ILE A 70 -7.67 -8.18 5.19
CA ILE A 70 -8.00 -9.38 5.96
C ILE A 70 -6.82 -9.93 6.77
N GLY A 71 -5.62 -9.39 6.55
CA GLY A 71 -4.41 -9.80 7.24
C GLY A 71 -3.15 -9.43 6.47
N HIS A 72 -2.14 -10.27 6.67
CA HIS A 72 -0.86 -10.23 5.98
C HIS A 72 -0.43 -11.66 5.62
N VAL A 73 0.26 -11.80 4.50
CA VAL A 73 0.79 -13.08 4.05
C VAL A 73 2.01 -13.52 4.86
N LEU A 74 2.87 -12.57 5.23
CA LEU A 74 4.13 -12.82 5.94
C LEU A 74 4.02 -12.27 7.37
N THR A 75 3.84 -13.15 8.34
CA THR A 75 3.56 -12.79 9.74
C THR A 75 4.57 -13.36 10.73
N ARG A 76 5.50 -14.21 10.28
CA ARG A 76 6.48 -14.88 11.13
C ARG A 76 7.91 -14.52 10.73
N GLU A 77 8.82 -14.59 11.69
CA GLU A 77 10.25 -14.35 11.47
C GLU A 77 10.86 -15.30 10.42
N SER A 78 10.40 -16.57 10.37
CA SER A 78 10.84 -17.54 9.36
C SER A 78 10.52 -17.11 7.92
N GLN A 79 9.43 -16.35 7.74
CA GLN A 79 8.95 -15.85 6.44
C GLN A 79 9.54 -14.48 6.09
N LEU A 80 9.85 -13.65 7.09
CA LEU A 80 10.10 -12.22 6.92
C LEU A 80 11.32 -11.76 7.71
N GLN A 81 12.50 -11.94 7.14
CA GLN A 81 13.76 -11.48 7.69
C GLN A 81 14.04 -10.05 7.21
N LEU A 82 13.77 -9.08 8.07
CA LEU A 82 13.95 -7.64 7.80
C LEU A 82 15.02 -6.99 8.67
N GLU A 83 15.79 -7.77 9.44
CA GLU A 83 16.85 -7.23 10.26
C GLU A 83 17.88 -6.50 9.41
N GLY A 84 18.16 -5.25 9.76
CA GLY A 84 19.07 -4.40 9.00
C GLY A 84 18.54 -3.88 7.65
N ALA A 85 17.28 -4.14 7.32
CA ALA A 85 16.68 -3.59 6.09
C ALA A 85 16.61 -2.06 6.14
N ASN A 86 17.23 -1.41 5.15
CA ASN A 86 17.11 0.03 4.94
C ASN A 86 15.71 0.42 4.49
N SER A 87 15.44 1.72 4.50
CA SER A 87 14.24 2.26 3.86
C SER A 87 14.16 1.78 2.41
N SER A 88 12.97 1.33 2.02
CA SER A 88 12.70 0.80 0.67
C SER A 88 13.44 -0.47 0.29
N GLN A 89 14.04 -1.18 1.24
CA GLN A 89 14.49 -2.57 1.11
C GLN A 89 13.47 -3.52 1.75
N GLY A 90 13.72 -4.82 1.70
CA GLY A 90 12.83 -5.85 2.22
C GLY A 90 11.92 -6.42 1.13
N ILE A 91 10.61 -6.41 1.33
CA ILE A 91 9.65 -7.09 0.46
C ILE A 91 9.20 -6.19 -0.69
N TYR A 92 9.61 -6.57 -1.89
CA TYR A 92 9.22 -5.94 -3.16
C TYR A 92 7.92 -6.53 -3.67
N ALA A 93 7.62 -6.33 -4.96
CA ALA A 93 6.36 -6.69 -5.57
C ALA A 93 5.98 -8.17 -5.35
N PRO A 94 4.85 -8.44 -4.69
CA PRO A 94 4.28 -9.77 -4.60
C PRO A 94 3.37 -10.06 -5.79
N THR A 95 3.35 -11.31 -6.24
CA THR A 95 2.31 -11.82 -7.13
C THR A 95 1.49 -12.88 -6.42
N ILE A 96 0.16 -12.74 -6.41
CA ILE A 96 -0.77 -13.74 -5.87
C ILE A 96 -1.47 -14.48 -7.00
N ARG A 97 -1.55 -15.81 -6.89
CA ARG A 97 -2.30 -16.67 -7.82
C ARG A 97 -3.02 -17.76 -7.04
N HIS A 98 -4.12 -18.26 -7.60
CA HIS A 98 -4.85 -19.41 -7.05
C HIS A 98 -4.87 -20.53 -8.08
N HIS A 99 -4.46 -21.74 -7.67
CA HIS A 99 -4.45 -22.92 -8.52
C HIS A 99 -4.78 -24.18 -7.70
N ASN A 100 -5.73 -24.99 -8.19
CA ASN A 100 -6.12 -26.25 -7.59
C ASN A 100 -6.44 -26.17 -6.08
N GLY A 101 -7.18 -25.14 -5.65
CA GLY A 101 -7.59 -24.97 -4.26
C GLY A 101 -6.54 -24.38 -3.33
N LYS A 102 -5.40 -23.97 -3.86
CA LYS A 102 -4.28 -23.41 -3.11
C LYS A 102 -3.91 -22.02 -3.63
N PHE A 103 -3.68 -21.08 -2.72
CA PHE A 103 -3.06 -19.79 -3.03
C PHE A 103 -1.55 -19.93 -3.03
N TYR A 104 -0.93 -19.26 -3.96
CA TYR A 104 0.52 -19.08 -4.10
C TYR A 104 0.81 -17.59 -4.10
N MET A 105 1.71 -17.15 -3.24
CA MET A 105 2.27 -15.81 -3.29
C MET A 105 3.77 -15.93 -3.49
N ILE A 106 4.29 -15.27 -4.53
CA ILE A 106 5.71 -15.19 -4.83
C ILE A 106 6.16 -13.72 -4.74
N THR A 107 7.35 -13.48 -4.16
CA THR A 107 7.90 -12.13 -4.02
C THR A 107 9.42 -12.17 -3.90
N THR A 108 10.04 -11.00 -3.83
CA THR A 108 11.46 -10.81 -3.59
C THR A 108 11.69 -10.14 -2.24
N ASN A 109 12.49 -10.76 -1.36
CA ASN A 109 13.07 -10.06 -0.22
C ASN A 109 14.49 -9.59 -0.58
N THR A 110 14.65 -8.30 -0.84
CA THR A 110 15.94 -7.72 -1.26
C THR A 110 16.96 -7.63 -0.12
N SER A 111 16.53 -7.84 1.13
CA SER A 111 17.40 -7.79 2.31
C SER A 111 17.97 -9.16 2.70
N SER A 112 17.37 -10.27 2.23
CA SER A 112 17.74 -11.61 2.68
C SER A 112 17.52 -12.71 1.65
N LEU A 113 16.31 -13.30 1.59
CA LEU A 113 16.02 -14.56 0.89
C LEU A 113 16.07 -14.48 -0.65
N GLY A 114 16.02 -13.28 -1.25
CA GLY A 114 15.77 -13.15 -2.69
C GLY A 114 14.34 -13.58 -3.03
N ASN A 115 14.16 -14.31 -4.14
CA ASN A 115 12.84 -14.77 -4.57
C ASN A 115 12.39 -16.01 -3.79
N PHE A 116 11.14 -16.03 -3.35
CA PHE A 116 10.54 -17.16 -2.64
C PHE A 116 9.03 -17.23 -2.83
N ILE A 117 8.48 -18.43 -2.62
CA ILE A 117 7.04 -18.71 -2.65
C ILE A 117 6.57 -19.06 -1.24
N VAL A 118 5.36 -18.61 -0.88
CA VAL A 118 4.59 -19.13 0.24
C VAL A 118 3.19 -19.52 -0.23
N THR A 119 2.57 -20.49 0.44
CA THR A 119 1.27 -21.04 0.02
C THR A 119 0.29 -21.10 1.19
N ALA A 120 -1.02 -21.04 0.88
CA ALA A 120 -2.10 -21.24 1.85
C ALA A 120 -3.34 -21.82 1.15
N GLU A 121 -4.19 -22.54 1.89
CA GLU A 121 -5.54 -22.93 1.43
C GLU A 121 -6.54 -21.82 1.78
N ASP A 122 -6.40 -21.18 2.94
CA ASP A 122 -7.18 -20.03 3.37
C ASP A 122 -6.31 -18.75 3.29
N PRO A 123 -6.68 -17.77 2.48
CA PRO A 123 -5.90 -16.54 2.30
C PRO A 123 -5.88 -15.65 3.56
N ALA A 124 -6.84 -15.79 4.48
CA ALA A 124 -6.87 -15.14 5.78
C ALA A 124 -6.19 -15.97 6.89
N GLY A 125 -5.80 -17.20 6.58
CA GLY A 125 -5.18 -18.13 7.50
C GLY A 125 -3.67 -18.05 7.55
N GLU A 126 -3.06 -19.14 7.99
CA GLU A 126 -1.59 -19.27 8.08
C GLU A 126 -0.99 -19.66 6.72
N TRP A 127 0.00 -18.91 6.29
CA TRP A 127 0.78 -19.20 5.08
C TRP A 127 2.02 -20.06 5.43
N SER A 128 2.46 -20.87 4.49
CA SER A 128 3.61 -21.78 4.67
C SER A 128 4.91 -21.03 4.99
N ASP A 129 5.92 -21.77 5.42
CA ASP A 129 7.29 -21.25 5.41
C ASP A 129 7.77 -21.01 3.96
N PRO A 130 8.77 -20.13 3.76
CA PRO A 130 9.27 -19.77 2.45
C PRO A 130 9.87 -20.96 1.69
N ILE A 131 9.46 -21.10 0.44
CA ILE A 131 10.07 -22.01 -0.54
C ILE A 131 11.01 -21.16 -1.41
N PRO A 132 12.34 -21.24 -1.23
CA PRO A 132 13.26 -20.41 -2.00
C PRO A 132 13.24 -20.72 -3.49
N VAL A 133 13.24 -19.69 -4.33
CA VAL A 133 13.36 -19.83 -5.79
C VAL A 133 14.76 -19.38 -6.22
N LYS A 134 15.53 -20.30 -6.76
CA LYS A 134 16.93 -20.04 -7.17
C LYS A 134 16.99 -19.31 -8.53
N MET A 135 16.35 -18.16 -8.58
CA MET A 135 16.33 -17.25 -9.72
C MET A 135 16.60 -15.85 -9.20
N GLY A 136 17.54 -15.14 -9.81
CA GLY A 136 17.82 -13.73 -9.50
C GLY A 136 16.79 -12.78 -10.11
N GLY A 137 16.92 -11.49 -9.82
CA GLY A 137 16.02 -10.45 -10.30
C GLY A 137 14.90 -10.12 -9.31
N ILE A 138 13.92 -9.35 -9.77
CA ILE A 138 12.79 -8.86 -8.99
C ILE A 138 11.46 -9.15 -9.69
N ASP A 139 10.37 -8.85 -9.03
CA ASP A 139 8.98 -8.92 -9.53
C ASP A 139 8.64 -10.28 -10.14
N PRO A 140 8.83 -11.36 -9.35
CA PRO A 140 8.52 -12.69 -9.84
C PRO A 140 7.01 -12.90 -9.98
N SER A 141 6.61 -13.63 -11.03
CA SER A 141 5.22 -14.01 -11.26
C SER A 141 5.10 -15.49 -11.62
N LEU A 142 3.94 -16.07 -11.33
CA LEU A 142 3.59 -17.46 -11.67
C LEU A 142 2.41 -17.48 -12.64
N PHE A 143 2.50 -18.37 -13.64
CA PHE A 143 1.44 -18.63 -14.59
C PHE A 143 1.29 -20.13 -14.82
N TRP A 144 0.08 -20.67 -14.65
CA TRP A 144 -0.25 -22.05 -14.98
C TRP A 144 -0.88 -22.14 -16.35
N ASP A 145 -0.27 -22.96 -17.23
CA ASP A 145 -0.84 -23.25 -18.54
C ASP A 145 -1.88 -24.40 -18.46
N GLU A 146 -2.64 -24.58 -19.51
CA GLU A 146 -3.69 -25.60 -19.63
C GLU A 146 -3.15 -27.05 -19.56
N ASP A 147 -1.86 -27.26 -19.86
CA ASP A 147 -1.17 -28.56 -19.72
C ASP A 147 -0.71 -28.84 -18.27
N GLY A 148 -1.02 -27.94 -17.33
CA GLY A 148 -0.67 -28.05 -15.92
C GLY A 148 0.74 -27.60 -15.57
N LYS A 149 1.54 -27.17 -16.53
CA LYS A 149 2.87 -26.63 -16.26
C LYS A 149 2.77 -25.23 -15.63
N CYS A 150 3.63 -24.99 -14.64
CA CYS A 150 3.80 -23.67 -14.04
C CYS A 150 5.01 -22.98 -14.67
N TRP A 151 4.83 -21.71 -15.04
CA TRP A 151 5.85 -20.84 -15.59
C TRP A 151 6.17 -19.71 -14.64
N TYR A 152 7.45 -19.49 -14.43
CA TYR A 152 8.01 -18.34 -13.72
C TYR A 152 8.36 -17.25 -14.72
N THR A 153 8.00 -16.01 -14.42
CA THR A 153 8.55 -14.82 -15.06
C THR A 153 9.14 -13.89 -14.01
N GLY A 154 10.14 -13.09 -14.37
CA GLY A 154 10.76 -12.12 -13.50
C GLY A 154 11.61 -11.12 -14.28
N SER A 155 11.94 -9.99 -13.65
CA SER A 155 12.74 -8.93 -14.23
C SER A 155 14.20 -9.04 -13.83
N THR A 156 15.10 -8.84 -14.80
CA THR A 156 16.54 -8.64 -14.53
C THR A 156 16.89 -7.16 -14.38
N GLY A 157 15.91 -6.25 -14.45
CA GLY A 157 16.09 -4.81 -14.54
C GLY A 157 16.29 -4.27 -15.97
N THR A 158 16.60 -5.14 -16.92
CA THR A 158 16.78 -4.79 -18.35
C THR A 158 16.02 -5.70 -19.30
N SER A 159 15.50 -6.81 -18.80
CA SER A 159 14.86 -7.87 -19.60
C SER A 159 13.88 -8.65 -18.76
N VAL A 160 12.88 -9.25 -19.40
CA VAL A 160 11.99 -10.24 -18.80
C VAL A 160 12.50 -11.64 -19.12
N MET A 161 12.65 -12.43 -18.06
CA MET A 161 13.03 -13.85 -18.13
C MET A 161 11.82 -14.73 -17.93
N ILE A 162 11.83 -15.91 -18.58
CA ILE A 162 10.87 -17.00 -18.35
C ILE A 162 11.60 -18.33 -18.11
N SER A 163 11.01 -19.17 -17.28
CA SER A 163 11.42 -20.55 -17.06
C SER A 163 10.24 -21.38 -16.57
N GLN A 164 10.22 -22.67 -16.83
CA GLN A 164 9.31 -23.59 -16.16
C GLN A 164 9.78 -23.79 -14.71
N ILE A 165 8.84 -23.81 -13.75
CA ILE A 165 9.12 -23.97 -12.32
C ILE A 165 8.24 -25.07 -11.71
N ASN A 166 8.76 -25.75 -10.71
CA ASN A 166 7.94 -26.49 -9.76
C ASN A 166 7.57 -25.54 -8.58
N PRO A 167 6.32 -25.05 -8.49
CA PRO A 167 5.96 -24.05 -7.48
C PRO A 167 5.89 -24.60 -6.05
N ASP A 168 5.85 -25.93 -5.87
CA ASP A 168 5.83 -26.56 -4.55
C ASP A 168 7.25 -26.80 -3.98
N THR A 169 8.27 -26.72 -4.83
CA THR A 169 9.70 -26.89 -4.41
C THR A 169 10.57 -25.69 -4.73
N GLY A 170 10.10 -24.75 -5.54
CA GLY A 170 10.89 -23.62 -6.04
C GLY A 170 11.94 -23.99 -7.09
N GLU A 171 11.95 -25.26 -7.55
CA GLU A 171 12.93 -25.75 -8.52
C GLU A 171 12.65 -25.21 -9.92
N ILE A 172 13.67 -24.62 -10.54
CA ILE A 172 13.67 -24.17 -11.93
C ILE A 172 13.91 -25.38 -12.82
N LEU A 173 12.96 -25.69 -13.70
CA LEU A 173 12.94 -26.94 -14.49
C LEU A 173 13.51 -26.78 -15.89
N THR A 174 13.61 -25.58 -16.43
CA THR A 174 14.21 -25.28 -17.72
C THR A 174 15.21 -24.14 -17.62
N GLU A 175 16.18 -24.09 -18.57
CA GLU A 175 17.11 -22.95 -18.62
C GLU A 175 16.34 -21.63 -18.82
N PRO A 176 16.60 -20.60 -18.00
CA PRO A 176 15.95 -19.32 -18.13
C PRO A 176 16.25 -18.65 -19.47
N LYS A 177 15.21 -18.10 -20.10
CA LYS A 177 15.30 -17.40 -21.38
C LYS A 177 14.83 -15.97 -21.25
N VAL A 178 15.52 -15.04 -21.93
CA VAL A 178 14.98 -13.70 -22.17
C VAL A 178 13.89 -13.81 -23.23
N VAL A 179 12.71 -13.31 -22.92
CA VAL A 179 11.56 -13.35 -23.84
C VAL A 179 11.15 -11.98 -24.36
N TRP A 180 11.46 -10.92 -23.61
CA TRP A 180 11.18 -9.55 -24.02
C TRP A 180 12.04 -8.54 -23.26
N ASN A 181 12.39 -7.42 -23.94
CA ASN A 181 13.13 -6.31 -23.35
C ASN A 181 12.27 -5.04 -23.27
N GLY A 182 10.94 -5.17 -23.47
CA GLY A 182 10.02 -4.04 -23.50
C GLY A 182 10.10 -3.21 -24.79
N MET A 183 9.59 -2.00 -24.71
CA MET A 183 9.52 -1.02 -25.79
C MET A 183 10.69 -0.03 -25.78
N GLY A 184 11.66 -0.24 -24.87
CA GLY A 184 12.84 0.63 -24.72
C GLY A 184 12.74 1.63 -23.58
N GLY A 185 11.72 1.54 -22.73
CA GLY A 185 11.64 2.23 -21.44
C GLY A 185 12.67 1.69 -20.45
N ARG A 186 12.98 2.48 -19.40
CA ARG A 186 13.84 2.02 -18.31
C ARG A 186 13.12 0.92 -17.51
N TYR A 187 13.86 -0.04 -16.99
CA TYR A 187 13.40 -1.03 -16.03
C TYR A 187 12.13 -1.77 -16.49
N PRO A 188 12.22 -2.64 -17.53
CA PRO A 188 11.13 -3.56 -17.82
C PRO A 188 10.94 -4.50 -16.63
N GLU A 189 9.79 -4.38 -15.95
CA GLU A 189 9.51 -5.04 -14.66
C GLU A 189 8.05 -5.53 -14.57
N ALA A 190 7.64 -6.13 -13.46
CA ALA A 190 6.28 -6.61 -13.22
C ALA A 190 5.70 -7.52 -14.33
N PRO A 191 6.41 -8.56 -14.79
CA PRO A 191 5.92 -9.38 -15.90
C PRO A 191 4.78 -10.30 -15.48
N HIS A 192 3.63 -10.19 -16.15
CA HIS A 192 2.49 -11.10 -15.99
C HIS A 192 2.09 -11.72 -17.33
N ILE A 193 1.84 -13.05 -17.33
CA ILE A 193 1.36 -13.77 -18.50
C ILE A 193 -0.13 -14.08 -18.35
N TYR A 194 -0.87 -13.86 -19.42
CA TYR A 194 -2.28 -14.21 -19.56
C TYR A 194 -2.50 -15.03 -20.82
N LYS A 195 -3.38 -16.05 -20.77
CA LYS A 195 -3.77 -16.82 -21.95
C LYS A 195 -5.20 -16.48 -22.33
N LYS A 196 -5.40 -16.00 -23.55
CA LYS A 196 -6.71 -15.66 -24.09
C LYS A 196 -6.78 -15.90 -25.59
N ASP A 197 -7.85 -16.57 -26.05
CA ASP A 197 -8.10 -16.86 -27.47
C ASP A 197 -6.91 -17.55 -28.18
N GLY A 198 -6.19 -18.42 -27.45
CA GLY A 198 -5.01 -19.15 -27.95
C GLY A 198 -3.76 -18.29 -28.14
N TRP A 199 -3.72 -17.10 -27.54
CA TRP A 199 -2.54 -16.25 -27.42
C TRP A 199 -2.07 -16.18 -25.98
N TYR A 200 -0.75 -16.14 -25.79
CA TYR A 200 -0.10 -15.74 -24.55
C TYR A 200 0.20 -14.24 -24.66
N TYR A 201 -0.30 -13.48 -23.71
CA TYR A 201 -0.03 -12.06 -23.58
C TYR A 201 0.93 -11.86 -22.42
N LEU A 202 2.04 -11.16 -22.67
CA LEU A 202 3.00 -10.75 -21.67
C LEU A 202 2.86 -9.24 -21.45
N MET A 203 2.40 -8.84 -20.29
CA MET A 203 2.27 -7.45 -19.85
C MET A 203 3.42 -7.11 -18.91
N ILE A 204 4.00 -5.92 -19.04
CA ILE A 204 5.10 -5.44 -18.21
C ILE A 204 4.97 -3.94 -17.93
N ALA A 205 5.55 -3.49 -16.83
CA ALA A 205 5.77 -2.08 -16.57
C ALA A 205 7.12 -1.61 -17.13
N GLU A 206 7.18 -0.36 -17.55
CA GLU A 206 8.39 0.31 -18.05
C GLU A 206 8.42 1.78 -17.62
N GLY A 207 9.60 2.40 -17.71
CA GLY A 207 9.78 3.83 -17.45
C GLY A 207 10.29 4.14 -16.03
N GLY A 208 10.30 3.14 -15.17
CA GLY A 208 10.58 3.27 -13.74
C GLY A 208 9.38 3.85 -13.00
N THR A 209 9.28 3.56 -11.71
CA THR A 209 8.13 3.89 -10.86
C THR A 209 8.01 5.39 -10.52
N GLU A 210 8.08 6.23 -11.54
CA GLU A 210 8.06 7.70 -11.53
C GLU A 210 7.04 8.21 -12.55
N PHE A 211 7.16 9.47 -12.99
CA PHE A 211 6.23 10.08 -13.95
C PHE A 211 6.19 9.39 -15.33
N ALA A 212 7.30 8.77 -15.76
CA ALA A 212 7.37 8.06 -17.04
C ALA A 212 6.85 6.62 -16.98
N HIS A 213 6.39 6.16 -15.82
CA HIS A 213 5.87 4.81 -15.62
C HIS A 213 4.69 4.52 -16.53
N SER A 214 4.66 3.32 -17.10
CA SER A 214 3.64 2.91 -18.08
C SER A 214 3.55 1.40 -18.17
N GLU A 215 2.44 0.89 -18.69
CA GLU A 215 2.24 -0.52 -19.03
C GLU A 215 2.35 -0.76 -20.52
N THR A 216 3.11 -1.77 -20.89
CA THR A 216 3.25 -2.26 -22.26
C THR A 216 2.90 -3.75 -22.33
N ILE A 217 2.46 -4.20 -23.49
CA ILE A 217 2.02 -5.59 -23.68
C ILE A 217 2.50 -6.12 -25.03
N ALA A 218 2.84 -7.40 -25.02
CA ALA A 218 3.18 -8.15 -26.22
C ALA A 218 2.45 -9.50 -26.23
N ARG A 219 2.36 -10.18 -27.37
CA ARG A 219 1.73 -11.51 -27.44
C ARG A 219 2.49 -12.49 -28.30
N SER A 220 2.28 -13.79 -28.03
CA SER A 220 2.87 -14.90 -28.77
C SER A 220 1.90 -16.08 -28.86
N ARG A 221 2.15 -16.99 -29.81
CA ARG A 221 1.48 -18.30 -29.85
C ARG A 221 2.19 -19.34 -28.99
N ASN A 222 3.37 -19.02 -28.51
CA ASN A 222 4.16 -19.88 -27.65
C ASN A 222 4.48 -19.11 -26.35
N VAL A 223 4.31 -19.73 -25.19
CA VAL A 223 4.58 -19.14 -23.89
C VAL A 223 6.04 -18.66 -23.74
N GLU A 224 6.98 -19.31 -24.39
CA GLU A 224 8.41 -18.94 -24.45
C GLU A 224 8.73 -17.92 -25.56
N GLY A 225 7.73 -17.36 -26.22
CA GLY A 225 7.89 -16.37 -27.28
C GLY A 225 8.25 -16.98 -28.68
N PRO A 226 8.70 -16.16 -29.64
CA PRO A 226 8.92 -14.72 -29.53
C PRO A 226 7.59 -13.93 -29.32
N TYR A 227 7.66 -12.85 -28.58
CA TYR A 227 6.53 -11.98 -28.30
C TYR A 227 6.53 -10.76 -29.23
N ASP A 228 5.40 -10.54 -29.92
CA ASP A 228 5.18 -9.39 -30.79
C ASP A 228 4.50 -8.28 -29.99
N PRO A 229 5.07 -7.05 -29.90
CA PRO A 229 4.49 -5.97 -29.13
C PRO A 229 3.18 -5.44 -29.73
N ALA A 230 2.30 -4.94 -28.88
CA ALA A 230 1.10 -4.26 -29.33
C ALA A 230 1.46 -2.98 -30.10
N PRO A 231 0.77 -2.71 -31.25
CA PRO A 231 1.10 -1.57 -32.10
C PRO A 231 0.75 -0.20 -31.47
N HIS A 232 0.01 -0.20 -30.37
CA HIS A 232 -0.43 0.98 -29.63
C HIS A 232 0.09 1.05 -28.19
N ASN A 233 1.22 0.36 -27.92
CA ASN A 233 1.90 0.54 -26.65
C ASN A 233 2.35 1.99 -26.42
N PRO A 234 2.33 2.47 -25.15
CA PRO A 234 1.85 1.80 -23.94
C PRO A 234 0.31 1.71 -23.89
N ILE A 235 -0.20 0.62 -23.27
CA ILE A 235 -1.65 0.43 -23.08
C ILE A 235 -2.21 1.20 -21.89
N LEU A 236 -1.34 1.65 -20.97
CA LEU A 236 -1.65 2.50 -19.83
C LEU A 236 -0.48 3.44 -19.56
N THR A 237 -0.72 4.75 -19.52
CA THR A 237 0.29 5.75 -19.15
C THR A 237 -0.34 7.10 -18.84
N HIS A 238 0.25 7.84 -17.90
CA HIS A 238 -0.02 9.27 -17.68
C HIS A 238 1.14 10.18 -18.11
N PHE A 239 2.13 9.64 -18.80
CA PHE A 239 3.25 10.39 -19.37
C PHE A 239 2.93 11.07 -20.71
N THR A 240 1.66 11.23 -21.03
CA THR A 240 1.18 11.96 -22.21
C THR A 240 0.99 13.44 -21.91
N SER A 241 1.03 14.28 -22.95
CA SER A 241 0.73 15.71 -22.79
C SER A 241 -0.70 15.97 -22.29
N ALA A 242 -1.65 15.10 -22.64
CA ALA A 242 -3.03 15.19 -22.17
C ALA A 242 -3.15 14.87 -20.66
N ALA A 243 -2.40 13.90 -20.18
CA ALA A 243 -2.46 13.45 -18.80
C ALA A 243 -1.53 14.22 -17.84
N GLN A 244 -0.63 15.07 -18.32
CA GLN A 244 0.31 15.82 -17.45
C GLN A 244 -0.37 16.73 -16.42
N GLY A 245 -1.62 17.13 -16.63
CA GLY A 245 -2.43 17.86 -15.65
C GLY A 245 -3.26 16.99 -14.73
N SER A 246 -3.20 15.66 -14.88
CA SER A 246 -3.96 14.73 -14.05
C SER A 246 -3.47 14.79 -12.58
N PRO A 247 -4.38 14.70 -11.61
CA PRO A 247 -4.03 14.54 -10.21
C PRO A 247 -3.43 13.16 -9.89
N ILE A 248 -3.44 12.23 -10.86
CA ILE A 248 -2.86 10.89 -10.78
C ILE A 248 -1.66 10.84 -11.72
N GLN A 249 -0.52 10.34 -11.24
CA GLN A 249 0.69 10.18 -12.04
C GLN A 249 1.36 8.83 -11.75
N GLY A 250 2.35 8.46 -12.57
CA GLY A 250 3.19 7.28 -12.37
C GLY A 250 2.41 5.96 -12.44
N VAL A 251 1.41 5.87 -13.32
CA VAL A 251 0.59 4.66 -13.49
C VAL A 251 1.39 3.53 -14.09
N GLY A 252 1.33 2.35 -13.50
CA GLY A 252 2.03 1.17 -13.99
C GLY A 252 2.02 0.03 -12.99
N HIS A 253 2.88 -0.98 -13.19
CA HIS A 253 2.99 -2.17 -12.35
C HIS A 253 1.62 -2.82 -12.15
N ALA A 254 0.99 -3.18 -13.26
CA ALA A 254 -0.40 -3.61 -13.29
C ALA A 254 -0.56 -5.12 -13.36
N ASP A 255 -1.68 -5.62 -12.83
CA ASP A 255 -2.13 -7.00 -12.97
C ASP A 255 -3.58 -7.03 -13.47
N LEU A 256 -3.90 -7.98 -14.37
CA LEU A 256 -5.22 -8.15 -14.98
C LEU A 256 -5.99 -9.30 -14.32
N VAL A 257 -7.29 -9.11 -14.18
CA VAL A 257 -8.19 -10.16 -13.68
C VAL A 257 -9.47 -10.22 -14.49
N GLU A 258 -9.90 -11.43 -14.82
CA GLU A 258 -11.25 -11.68 -15.34
C GLU A 258 -12.22 -11.83 -14.19
N ALA A 259 -13.23 -10.96 -14.13
CA ALA A 259 -14.26 -10.98 -13.12
C ALA A 259 -15.24 -12.15 -13.35
N HIS A 260 -16.03 -12.49 -12.34
CA HIS A 260 -16.97 -13.62 -12.40
C HIS A 260 -18.10 -13.43 -13.42
N ASP A 261 -18.35 -12.19 -13.84
CA ASP A 261 -19.31 -11.85 -14.91
C ASP A 261 -18.68 -11.85 -16.32
N GLY A 262 -17.37 -12.18 -16.43
CA GLY A 262 -16.63 -12.21 -17.68
C GLY A 262 -16.05 -10.86 -18.11
N SER A 263 -16.27 -9.79 -17.36
CA SER A 263 -15.61 -8.51 -17.58
C SER A 263 -14.13 -8.56 -17.15
N TRP A 264 -13.29 -7.74 -17.77
CA TRP A 264 -11.88 -7.65 -17.43
C TRP A 264 -11.57 -6.36 -16.69
N TRP A 265 -10.67 -6.47 -15.72
CA TRP A 265 -10.24 -5.38 -14.88
C TRP A 265 -8.73 -5.38 -14.72
N LEU A 266 -8.20 -4.18 -14.51
CA LEU A 266 -6.78 -3.96 -14.25
C LEU A 266 -6.65 -3.28 -12.88
N VAL A 267 -5.80 -3.85 -12.01
CA VAL A 267 -5.28 -3.15 -10.83
C VAL A 267 -3.89 -2.63 -11.16
N CYS A 268 -3.52 -1.47 -10.67
CA CYS A 268 -2.17 -0.92 -10.86
C CYS A 268 -1.77 -0.03 -9.70
N LEU A 269 -0.50 0.28 -9.60
CA LEU A 269 -0.05 1.38 -8.77
C LEU A 269 -0.17 2.71 -9.54
N ALA A 270 -0.37 3.76 -8.77
CA ALA A 270 -0.17 5.14 -9.18
C ALA A 270 -0.02 6.00 -7.91
N PHE A 271 0.27 7.28 -8.06
CA PHE A 271 0.29 8.19 -6.93
C PHE A 271 -0.53 9.45 -7.18
N ARG A 272 -1.23 9.89 -6.14
CA ARG A 272 -1.91 11.17 -6.14
C ARG A 272 -0.88 12.28 -5.93
N VAL A 273 -0.76 13.19 -6.90
CA VAL A 273 0.19 14.29 -6.78
C VAL A 273 -0.31 15.38 -5.87
N ASN A 274 0.63 15.94 -5.13
CA ASN A 274 0.46 17.13 -4.33
C ASN A 274 0.88 18.39 -5.11
N THR A 275 0.79 19.54 -4.49
CA THR A 275 1.29 20.80 -5.05
C THR A 275 2.77 20.69 -5.41
N GLY A 276 3.13 21.05 -6.63
CA GLY A 276 4.50 20.94 -7.14
C GLY A 276 4.89 19.58 -7.69
N LEU A 277 3.89 18.73 -8.00
CA LEU A 277 4.08 17.38 -8.55
C LEU A 277 4.88 16.43 -7.65
N ILE A 278 4.77 16.59 -6.34
CA ILE A 278 5.35 15.69 -5.35
C ILE A 278 4.30 14.71 -4.85
N HIS A 279 4.73 13.54 -4.36
CA HIS A 279 3.85 12.60 -3.70
C HIS A 279 4.34 12.24 -2.28
N LEU A 280 3.38 12.13 -1.37
CA LEU A 280 3.59 11.92 0.07
C LEU A 280 3.00 10.60 0.54
N LEU A 281 1.82 10.25 -0.03
CA LEU A 281 1.03 9.10 0.42
C LEU A 281 1.62 7.78 -0.04
N GLY A 282 2.70 7.84 -0.80
CA GLY A 282 3.27 6.69 -1.49
C GLY A 282 2.50 6.35 -2.76
N ARG A 283 2.88 5.25 -3.38
CA ARG A 283 2.15 4.65 -4.49
C ARG A 283 0.97 3.88 -3.91
N GLU A 284 -0.20 4.10 -4.45
CA GLU A 284 -1.50 3.59 -3.98
C GLU A 284 -2.07 2.62 -5.02
N THR A 285 -3.06 1.80 -4.65
CA THR A 285 -3.69 0.86 -5.59
C THR A 285 -4.92 1.48 -6.24
N PHE A 286 -4.93 1.44 -7.57
CA PHE A 286 -5.99 1.92 -8.45
C PHE A 286 -6.61 0.77 -9.22
N VAL A 287 -7.83 0.95 -9.72
CA VAL A 287 -8.51 -0.04 -10.56
C VAL A 287 -9.17 0.64 -11.76
N ALA A 288 -9.18 -0.06 -12.89
CA ALA A 288 -9.85 0.39 -14.10
C ALA A 288 -10.47 -0.79 -14.88
N PRO A 289 -11.61 -0.59 -15.57
CA PRO A 289 -12.18 -1.57 -16.47
C PRO A 289 -11.29 -1.74 -17.72
N VAL A 290 -11.28 -2.94 -18.27
CA VAL A 290 -10.55 -3.27 -19.48
C VAL A 290 -11.51 -3.90 -20.49
N ARG A 291 -11.58 -3.32 -21.69
CA ARG A 291 -12.23 -3.97 -22.80
C ARG A 291 -11.22 -4.88 -23.51
N TRP A 292 -11.54 -6.16 -23.56
CA TRP A 292 -10.67 -7.15 -24.21
C TRP A 292 -11.47 -8.06 -25.13
N ASP A 293 -11.74 -7.56 -26.32
CA ASP A 293 -12.51 -8.28 -27.35
C ASP A 293 -11.75 -9.51 -27.86
N LYS A 294 -12.46 -10.45 -28.49
CA LYS A 294 -11.88 -11.68 -29.00
C LYS A 294 -10.77 -11.41 -30.01
N ASN A 295 -9.60 -12.03 -29.79
CA ASN A 295 -8.38 -11.87 -30.61
C ASN A 295 -7.84 -10.42 -30.69
N ALA A 296 -8.37 -9.48 -29.90
CA ALA A 296 -7.92 -8.11 -29.85
C ALA A 296 -6.81 -7.90 -28.80
N TRP A 297 -6.33 -6.69 -28.71
CA TRP A 297 -5.50 -6.19 -27.62
C TRP A 297 -6.37 -5.59 -26.51
N PRO A 298 -5.95 -5.66 -25.24
CA PRO A 298 -6.69 -5.01 -24.17
C PRO A 298 -6.66 -3.49 -24.30
N VAL A 299 -7.76 -2.84 -23.97
CA VAL A 299 -7.91 -1.38 -23.95
C VAL A 299 -8.34 -0.98 -22.55
N VAL A 300 -7.43 -0.35 -21.81
CA VAL A 300 -7.67 0.11 -20.44
C VAL A 300 -8.53 1.38 -20.48
N ASN A 301 -9.63 1.37 -19.75
CA ASN A 301 -10.56 2.50 -19.59
C ASN A 301 -10.94 3.24 -20.90
N GLY A 302 -10.82 2.57 -22.04
CA GLY A 302 -11.13 3.13 -23.35
C GLY A 302 -10.08 4.09 -23.93
N ASN A 303 -9.19 4.65 -23.14
CA ASN A 303 -8.20 5.66 -23.53
C ASN A 303 -6.78 5.44 -23.01
N GLY A 304 -6.54 4.39 -22.21
CA GLY A 304 -5.23 4.12 -21.61
C GLY A 304 -4.86 5.05 -20.43
N GLU A 305 -5.85 5.66 -19.80
CA GLU A 305 -5.68 6.54 -18.63
C GLU A 305 -6.63 6.14 -17.49
N ILE A 306 -6.30 6.49 -16.27
CA ILE A 306 -7.12 6.27 -15.06
C ILE A 306 -7.59 7.61 -14.51
N ALA A 307 -8.84 7.66 -14.02
CA ALA A 307 -9.40 8.84 -13.37
C ALA A 307 -9.66 8.60 -11.88
N LEU A 308 -9.73 9.69 -11.10
CA LEU A 308 -10.15 9.63 -9.69
C LEU A 308 -11.60 9.15 -9.55
N LYS A 309 -12.48 9.62 -10.43
CA LYS A 309 -13.88 9.20 -10.49
C LYS A 309 -14.09 8.33 -11.71
N MET A 310 -14.59 7.15 -11.50
CA MET A 310 -14.81 6.13 -12.50
C MET A 310 -16.27 5.65 -12.45
N ASP A 311 -16.78 5.19 -13.57
CA ASP A 311 -18.06 4.49 -13.63
C ASP A 311 -17.84 2.99 -13.37
N VAL A 312 -18.80 2.34 -12.69
CA VAL A 312 -18.78 0.88 -12.50
C VAL A 312 -19.57 0.26 -13.64
N PRO A 313 -18.92 -0.40 -14.58
CA PRO A 313 -19.62 -0.89 -15.77
C PRO A 313 -20.47 -2.14 -15.50
N THR A 314 -20.11 -3.03 -14.56
CA THR A 314 -20.72 -4.35 -14.50
C THR A 314 -21.01 -4.92 -13.11
N LEU A 315 -20.04 -4.88 -12.17
CA LEU A 315 -20.20 -5.49 -10.86
C LEU A 315 -21.02 -4.62 -9.91
N PRO A 316 -22.01 -5.18 -9.21
CA PRO A 316 -22.73 -4.47 -8.15
C PRO A 316 -21.78 -4.14 -7.00
N LEU A 317 -21.79 -2.89 -6.52
CA LEU A 317 -20.97 -2.49 -5.37
C LEU A 317 -21.41 -3.21 -4.09
N GLN A 318 -20.45 -3.72 -3.36
CA GLN A 318 -20.61 -4.43 -2.09
C GLN A 318 -19.67 -3.82 -1.03
N PRO A 319 -19.97 -2.60 -0.52
CA PRO A 319 -19.13 -1.93 0.44
C PRO A 319 -19.10 -2.69 1.77
N PHE A 320 -17.94 -2.72 2.40
CA PHE A 320 -17.81 -3.21 3.76
C PHE A 320 -18.31 -2.15 4.77
N GLU A 321 -18.65 -2.60 5.97
CA GLU A 321 -18.92 -1.69 7.08
C GLU A 321 -17.69 -0.82 7.37
N ALA A 322 -17.92 0.48 7.55
CA ALA A 322 -16.84 1.42 7.84
C ALA A 322 -16.19 1.10 9.20
N GLU A 323 -14.87 1.07 9.23
CA GLU A 323 -14.13 0.91 10.48
C GLU A 323 -14.24 2.19 11.34
N PRO A 324 -14.27 2.05 12.69
CA PRO A 324 -14.23 3.19 13.56
C PRO A 324 -13.00 4.07 13.31
N ALA A 325 -13.20 5.39 13.24
CA ALA A 325 -12.11 6.35 13.10
C ALA A 325 -11.15 6.34 14.29
N ARG A 326 -11.60 5.83 15.43
CA ARG A 326 -10.87 5.79 16.69
C ARG A 326 -10.69 4.36 17.17
N ASN A 327 -9.45 3.99 17.43
CA ASN A 327 -9.07 2.73 18.08
C ASN A 327 -8.85 3.00 19.58
N GLU A 328 -9.65 2.35 20.42
CA GLU A 328 -9.61 2.48 21.89
C GLU A 328 -8.64 1.47 22.54
N PHE A 329 -7.93 0.68 21.75
CA PHE A 329 -7.03 -0.38 22.22
C PHE A 329 -7.68 -1.39 23.17
N ASP A 330 -8.97 -1.69 22.95
CA ASP A 330 -9.69 -2.74 23.66
C ASP A 330 -9.36 -4.15 23.14
N GLU A 331 -8.96 -4.23 21.87
CA GLU A 331 -8.56 -5.44 21.16
C GLU A 331 -7.11 -5.32 20.66
N PRO A 332 -6.42 -6.43 20.34
CA PRO A 332 -5.11 -6.39 19.70
C PRO A 332 -5.08 -5.48 18.47
N LEU A 333 -3.93 -4.94 18.15
CA LEU A 333 -3.74 -4.08 16.98
C LEU A 333 -4.12 -4.84 15.71
N GLY A 334 -5.08 -4.29 14.95
CA GLY A 334 -5.57 -4.87 13.71
C GLY A 334 -4.57 -4.79 12.56
N PRO A 335 -4.93 -5.33 11.38
CA PRO A 335 -3.99 -5.51 10.27
C PRO A 335 -3.52 -4.20 9.61
N LYS A 336 -4.12 -3.05 9.90
CA LYS A 336 -3.65 -1.75 9.40
C LYS A 336 -2.39 -1.22 10.10
N TRP A 337 -2.02 -1.82 11.23
CA TRP A 337 -0.83 -1.42 11.97
C TRP A 337 0.41 -2.15 11.47
N SER A 338 1.52 -1.43 11.40
CA SER A 338 2.79 -1.96 10.93
C SER A 338 3.94 -1.47 11.82
N TRP A 339 4.96 -2.30 11.97
CA TRP A 339 6.18 -2.01 12.70
C TRP A 339 7.34 -1.84 11.73
N LEU A 340 8.37 -1.14 12.15
CA LEU A 340 9.62 -1.07 11.40
C LEU A 340 10.44 -2.35 11.62
N ARG A 341 10.79 -3.04 10.53
CA ARG A 341 11.63 -4.24 10.53
C ARG A 341 11.08 -5.34 11.45
N LYS A 342 11.92 -5.90 12.32
CA LYS A 342 11.53 -6.93 13.29
C LYS A 342 11.12 -6.27 14.61
N PRO A 343 9.86 -6.23 14.99
CA PRO A 343 9.45 -5.70 16.30
C PRO A 343 9.97 -6.59 17.42
N VAL A 344 10.30 -5.96 18.54
CA VAL A 344 10.52 -6.66 19.82
C VAL A 344 9.16 -6.74 20.51
N GLU A 345 8.51 -7.90 20.42
CA GLU A 345 7.11 -8.09 20.82
C GLU A 345 6.84 -7.70 22.27
N GLU A 346 7.77 -7.98 23.17
CA GLU A 346 7.68 -7.65 24.60
C GLU A 346 7.57 -6.15 24.86
N ARG A 347 7.92 -5.31 23.88
CA ARG A 347 7.78 -3.85 23.99
C ARG A 347 6.35 -3.35 23.79
N TYR A 348 5.41 -4.20 23.36
CA TYR A 348 4.05 -3.80 23.04
C TYR A 348 3.03 -4.63 23.82
N GLN A 349 2.13 -3.96 24.54
CA GLN A 349 1.04 -4.59 25.28
C GLN A 349 -0.26 -3.83 25.06
N VAL A 350 -1.26 -4.50 24.54
CA VAL A 350 -2.62 -3.97 24.47
C VAL A 350 -3.41 -4.57 25.63
N ALA A 351 -3.75 -3.76 26.61
CA ALA A 351 -4.49 -4.19 27.79
C ALA A 351 -5.21 -3.01 28.48
N ASN A 352 -6.37 -3.27 29.04
CA ASN A 352 -7.17 -2.31 29.83
C ASN A 352 -7.46 -1.00 29.05
N GLY A 353 -7.82 -1.10 27.76
CA GLY A 353 -8.10 0.05 26.91
C GLY A 353 -6.88 0.95 26.66
N LYS A 354 -5.69 0.37 26.54
CA LYS A 354 -4.44 1.09 26.29
C LYS A 354 -3.45 0.26 25.49
N LEU A 355 -2.70 0.96 24.65
CA LEU A 355 -1.45 0.43 24.11
C LEU A 355 -0.30 0.90 24.99
N ARG A 356 0.34 -0.02 25.69
CA ARG A 356 1.60 0.24 26.39
C ARG A 356 2.78 -0.06 25.48
N MET A 357 3.69 0.92 25.36
CA MET A 357 4.94 0.78 24.63
C MET A 357 6.12 1.00 25.56
N TYR A 358 6.99 -0.02 25.71
CA TYR A 358 8.28 0.13 26.39
C TYR A 358 9.27 0.78 25.42
N GLY A 359 9.95 1.82 25.87
CA GLY A 359 10.86 2.58 25.02
C GLY A 359 12.13 1.80 24.68
N SER A 360 12.51 1.81 23.40
CA SER A 360 13.82 1.36 22.95
C SER A 360 14.91 2.38 23.28
N ALA A 361 16.15 1.95 23.36
CA ALA A 361 17.29 2.87 23.42
C ALA A 361 17.41 3.69 22.12
N GLU A 362 17.12 3.05 20.99
CA GLU A 362 17.13 3.65 19.67
C GLU A 362 15.95 4.58 19.46
N GLY A 363 16.15 5.61 18.65
CA GLY A 363 15.12 6.52 18.16
C GLY A 363 14.71 6.22 16.72
N LEU A 364 13.87 7.08 16.16
CA LEU A 364 13.34 6.93 14.80
C LEU A 364 14.40 7.11 13.69
N ASN A 365 15.56 7.67 14.00
CA ASN A 365 16.70 7.78 13.07
C ASN A 365 17.53 6.48 12.95
N GLU A 366 17.13 5.41 13.63
CA GLU A 366 17.86 4.14 13.64
C GLU A 366 17.64 3.38 12.33
N LEU A 367 18.75 2.88 11.76
CA LEU A 367 18.76 2.15 10.49
C LEU A 367 18.79 0.63 10.66
N LYS A 368 19.38 0.12 11.73
CA LYS A 368 19.69 -1.31 11.86
C LYS A 368 18.74 -2.04 12.78
N ASN A 369 18.44 -1.43 13.92
CA ASN A 369 17.58 -2.02 14.94
C ASN A 369 16.13 -1.54 14.74
N SER A 370 15.20 -2.20 15.42
CA SER A 370 13.79 -1.80 15.40
C SER A 370 13.51 -0.88 16.58
N PRO A 371 13.25 0.41 16.37
CA PRO A 371 12.81 1.29 17.45
C PRO A 371 11.43 0.86 17.94
N SER A 372 11.04 1.26 19.14
CA SER A 372 9.65 1.11 19.59
C SER A 372 8.77 2.05 18.82
N PHE A 373 8.18 1.54 17.75
CA PHE A 373 7.36 2.24 16.76
C PHE A 373 6.25 1.32 16.27
N VAL A 374 5.05 1.86 16.13
CA VAL A 374 3.97 1.24 15.38
C VAL A 374 3.25 2.31 14.57
N GLY A 375 3.06 2.04 13.29
CA GLY A 375 2.57 3.03 12.33
C GLY A 375 1.29 2.62 11.63
N PHE A 376 0.54 3.63 11.27
CA PHE A 376 -0.67 3.59 10.46
C PHE A 376 -0.44 4.39 9.18
N ARG A 377 -0.84 3.87 8.01
CA ARG A 377 -0.64 4.56 6.72
C ARG A 377 -1.46 5.84 6.65
N GLN A 378 -0.83 6.95 6.25
CA GLN A 378 -1.58 8.16 5.92
C GLN A 378 -2.38 7.92 4.63
N GLU A 379 -3.70 8.05 4.70
CA GLU A 379 -4.62 7.77 3.60
C GLU A 379 -5.08 9.05 2.86
N ASP A 380 -5.02 10.21 3.50
CA ASP A 380 -5.55 11.48 2.99
C ASP A 380 -4.59 12.65 3.16
N PHE A 381 -4.63 13.61 2.24
CA PHE A 381 -3.84 14.83 2.37
C PHE A 381 -4.33 15.71 3.52
N ASN A 382 -5.67 15.81 3.66
CA ASN A 382 -6.29 16.60 4.72
C ASN A 382 -6.80 15.64 5.79
N PHE A 383 -6.12 15.62 6.92
CA PHE A 383 -6.43 14.71 8.01
C PHE A 383 -6.19 15.33 9.38
N GLN A 384 -6.76 14.70 10.38
CA GLN A 384 -6.40 14.84 11.78
C GLN A 384 -6.12 13.47 12.37
N ALA A 385 -4.97 13.32 13.02
CA ALA A 385 -4.65 12.17 13.86
C ALA A 385 -4.40 12.63 15.31
N GLU A 386 -4.86 11.85 16.28
CA GLU A 386 -4.82 12.24 17.70
C GLU A 386 -4.61 11.04 18.62
N THR A 387 -3.89 11.27 19.71
CA THR A 387 -3.75 10.32 20.81
C THR A 387 -3.66 11.02 22.14
N CYS A 388 -3.91 10.29 23.21
CA CYS A 388 -3.55 10.70 24.57
C CYS A 388 -2.41 9.81 25.08
N VAL A 389 -1.28 10.42 25.46
CA VAL A 389 -0.08 9.70 25.92
C VAL A 389 0.26 10.08 27.35
N GLN A 390 0.63 9.06 28.14
CA GLN A 390 1.14 9.22 29.49
C GLN A 390 2.46 8.46 29.66
N LEU A 391 3.51 9.14 30.11
CA LEU A 391 4.77 8.47 30.48
C LEU A 391 4.66 7.87 31.88
N GLY A 392 4.89 6.54 31.98
CA GLY A 392 4.98 5.80 33.24
C GLY A 392 6.42 5.52 33.62
N LYS A 393 6.75 5.53 34.93
CA LYS A 393 8.10 5.31 35.48
C LYS A 393 9.22 6.05 34.72
N ALA A 394 8.92 7.27 34.28
CA ALA A 394 9.79 8.03 33.40
C ALA A 394 11.08 8.48 34.11
N SER A 395 12.20 8.16 33.53
CA SER A 395 13.53 8.66 33.84
C SER A 395 13.86 9.87 32.97
N ASN A 396 14.92 10.57 33.32
CA ASN A 396 15.37 11.70 32.50
C ASN A 396 15.84 11.19 31.13
N GLY A 397 15.27 11.78 30.07
CA GLY A 397 15.53 11.38 28.70
C GLY A 397 14.42 10.52 28.06
N ASP A 398 13.58 9.86 28.86
CA ASP A 398 12.45 9.09 28.34
C ASP A 398 11.45 10.00 27.64
N LYS A 399 11.01 9.60 26.44
CA LYS A 399 10.04 10.33 25.62
C LYS A 399 9.15 9.40 24.79
N ALA A 400 7.95 9.84 24.53
CA ALA A 400 7.00 9.13 23.67
C ALA A 400 6.00 10.06 23.03
N GLY A 401 5.49 9.72 21.87
CA GLY A 401 4.53 10.57 21.17
C GLY A 401 4.12 10.04 19.80
N MET A 402 3.86 11.00 18.92
CA MET A 402 3.44 10.75 17.53
C MET A 402 4.50 11.22 16.54
N THR A 403 4.49 10.64 15.34
CA THR A 403 5.37 11.04 14.25
C THR A 403 4.63 11.02 12.92
N VAL A 404 5.00 11.93 12.04
CA VAL A 404 4.79 11.86 10.58
C VAL A 404 6.09 11.31 10.02
N TYR A 405 6.10 10.04 9.64
CA TYR A 405 7.30 9.28 9.34
C TYR A 405 7.33 8.85 7.88
N MET A 406 8.28 9.36 7.10
CA MET A 406 8.59 8.82 5.77
C MET A 406 9.70 7.77 5.90
N ASP A 407 10.81 8.13 6.53
CA ASP A 407 11.91 7.22 6.85
C ASP A 407 12.81 7.78 7.98
N TYR A 408 13.93 7.09 8.26
CA TYR A 408 14.89 7.47 9.28
C TYR A 408 15.57 8.85 9.02
N ASN A 409 15.57 9.33 7.77
CA ASN A 409 16.11 10.62 7.36
C ASN A 409 15.04 11.70 7.23
N GLY A 410 13.77 11.34 7.27
CA GLY A 410 12.67 12.28 7.06
C GLY A 410 11.47 11.97 7.95
N HIS A 411 11.32 12.71 9.07
CA HIS A 411 10.18 12.60 9.96
C HIS A 411 9.99 13.86 10.81
N TYR A 412 8.74 14.10 11.21
CA TYR A 412 8.36 15.17 12.12
C TYR A 412 7.67 14.57 13.34
N ASP A 413 8.25 14.81 14.52
CA ASP A 413 7.80 14.20 15.77
C ASP A 413 7.18 15.24 16.69
N ILE A 414 6.18 14.82 17.46
CA ILE A 414 5.70 15.52 18.64
C ILE A 414 5.65 14.52 19.79
N TYR A 415 6.20 14.90 20.94
CA TYR A 415 6.36 13.97 22.07
C TYR A 415 6.27 14.64 23.42
N LEU A 416 5.90 13.86 24.42
CA LEU A 416 6.10 14.19 25.83
C LEU A 416 7.43 13.62 26.31
N GLN A 417 8.23 14.40 27.04
CA GLN A 417 9.54 14.00 27.55
C GLN A 417 9.72 14.36 29.03
N LYS A 418 10.45 13.51 29.76
CA LYS A 418 11.02 13.86 31.07
C LYS A 418 12.43 14.43 30.86
N LYS A 419 12.65 15.72 31.17
CA LYS A 419 13.90 16.44 30.93
C LYS A 419 14.27 17.32 32.13
N GLY A 420 15.42 17.04 32.79
CA GLY A 420 15.86 17.84 33.93
C GLY A 420 14.86 17.91 35.10
N GLY A 421 14.14 16.83 35.34
CA GLY A 421 13.10 16.78 36.37
C GLY A 421 11.75 17.43 35.99
N LYS A 422 11.67 18.08 34.82
CA LYS A 422 10.47 18.72 34.28
C LYS A 422 9.80 17.87 33.22
N TRP A 423 8.53 18.15 32.94
CA TRP A 423 7.82 17.63 31.79
C TRP A 423 7.89 18.64 30.64
N VAL A 424 8.17 18.17 29.45
CA VAL A 424 8.33 18.99 28.24
C VAL A 424 7.54 18.34 27.11
N VAL A 425 6.75 19.11 26.39
CA VAL A 425 6.28 18.75 25.06
C VAL A 425 7.30 19.28 24.07
N GLY A 426 7.88 18.37 23.30
CA GLY A 426 8.87 18.70 22.28
C GLY A 426 8.39 18.36 20.87
N THR A 427 8.91 19.08 19.90
CA THR A 427 8.86 18.70 18.48
C THR A 427 10.26 18.46 17.96
N ASN A 428 10.39 17.57 17.01
CA ASN A 428 11.65 17.31 16.33
C ASN A 428 11.40 17.22 14.83
N TYR A 429 12.21 17.91 14.05
CA TYR A 429 12.16 17.92 12.60
C TYR A 429 13.47 17.33 12.08
N THR A 430 13.37 16.14 11.48
CA THR A 430 14.51 15.46 10.87
C THR A 430 14.42 15.57 9.36
N PHE A 431 15.50 16.03 8.75
CA PHE A 431 15.68 16.04 7.30
C PHE A 431 17.17 15.77 6.97
N GLY A 432 17.49 14.54 6.66
CA GLY A 432 18.87 14.09 6.52
C GLY A 432 19.68 14.38 7.80
N PRO A 433 20.83 15.06 7.71
CA PRO A 433 21.65 15.41 8.87
C PRO A 433 21.12 16.63 9.64
N VAL A 434 20.08 17.32 9.13
CA VAL A 434 19.51 18.49 9.77
C VAL A 434 18.46 18.08 10.78
N ASN A 435 18.60 18.59 11.99
CA ASN A 435 17.68 18.34 13.09
C ASN A 435 17.33 19.67 13.76
N HIS A 436 16.03 19.90 13.99
CA HIS A 436 15.54 21.08 14.71
C HIS A 436 14.55 20.67 15.80
N VAL A 437 14.71 21.19 17.00
CA VAL A 437 13.91 20.86 18.17
C VAL A 437 13.32 22.12 18.77
N GLU A 438 12.02 22.12 19.04
CA GLU A 438 11.31 23.13 19.82
C GLU A 438 10.69 22.50 21.06
N GLU A 439 10.66 23.21 22.19
CA GLU A 439 10.20 22.64 23.46
C GLU A 439 9.34 23.62 24.25
N VAL A 440 8.29 23.08 24.88
CA VAL A 440 7.42 23.81 25.81
C VAL A 440 7.31 23.06 27.12
N THR A 441 7.60 23.71 28.25
CA THR A 441 7.42 23.11 29.57
C THR A 441 5.93 23.00 29.91
N VAL A 442 5.56 21.80 30.40
CA VAL A 442 4.20 21.48 30.85
C VAL A 442 4.22 20.94 32.29
N ASN A 443 3.09 20.98 32.98
CA ASN A 443 2.97 20.51 34.39
C ASN A 443 2.23 19.15 34.47
N SER A 444 2.39 18.30 33.45
CA SER A 444 1.67 17.05 33.40
C SER A 444 2.53 15.94 32.79
N SER A 445 2.44 14.72 33.33
CA SER A 445 2.99 13.48 32.77
C SER A 445 2.05 12.86 31.73
N LYS A 446 0.90 13.49 31.46
CA LYS A 446 -0.13 13.07 30.53
C LYS A 446 -0.51 14.25 29.64
N VAL A 447 -0.51 14.06 28.32
CA VAL A 447 -0.90 15.07 27.34
C VAL A 447 -1.66 14.44 26.19
N TRP A 448 -2.44 15.25 25.50
CA TRP A 448 -3.04 14.92 24.20
C TRP A 448 -2.15 15.49 23.11
N LEU A 449 -1.83 14.69 22.12
CA LEU A 449 -1.04 15.06 20.97
C LEU A 449 -1.90 14.94 19.71
N ARG A 450 -1.77 15.91 18.83
CA ARG A 450 -2.52 15.93 17.58
C ARG A 450 -1.60 16.33 16.43
N LEU A 451 -1.73 15.59 15.34
CA LEU A 451 -1.16 15.91 14.03
C LEU A 451 -2.30 16.29 13.09
N THR A 452 -2.15 17.39 12.37
CA THR A 452 -3.03 17.74 11.26
C THR A 452 -2.21 17.92 10.02
N GLY A 453 -2.71 17.40 8.90
CA GLY A 453 -2.09 17.53 7.58
C GLY A 453 -2.98 18.30 6.62
N ASN A 454 -2.33 18.95 5.69
CA ASN A 454 -2.91 19.41 4.43
C ASN A 454 -1.86 19.23 3.32
N ARG A 455 -2.21 19.58 2.09
CA ARG A 455 -1.30 19.41 0.95
C ARG A 455 0.04 20.13 1.06
N MET A 456 0.17 21.11 1.97
CA MET A 456 1.35 21.99 2.07
C MET A 456 2.18 21.73 3.30
N GLN A 457 1.56 21.29 4.40
CA GLN A 457 2.22 21.25 5.69
C GLN A 457 1.57 20.28 6.66
N TYR A 458 2.36 19.85 7.63
CA TYR A 458 1.93 19.17 8.84
C TYR A 458 2.01 20.14 10.02
N GLN A 459 0.99 20.14 10.87
CA GLN A 459 0.95 20.96 12.08
C GLN A 459 0.91 20.06 13.31
N LEU A 460 1.69 20.39 14.31
CA LEU A 460 1.89 19.62 15.53
C LEU A 460 1.27 20.39 16.71
N TRP A 461 0.36 19.73 17.44
CA TRP A 461 -0.44 20.33 18.48
C TRP A 461 -0.39 19.50 19.76
N TYR A 462 -0.49 20.17 20.92
CA TYR A 462 -0.66 19.49 22.20
C TYR A 462 -1.76 20.15 23.03
N SER A 463 -2.30 19.36 23.97
CA SER A 463 -3.21 19.85 25.03
C SER A 463 -2.87 19.15 26.34
N THR A 464 -3.11 19.85 27.47
CA THR A 464 -2.97 19.28 28.81
C THR A 464 -4.31 18.92 29.46
N ASN A 465 -5.43 19.21 28.78
CA ASN A 465 -6.79 18.93 29.23
C ASN A 465 -7.68 18.19 28.19
N GLY A 466 -7.15 17.93 27.00
CA GLY A 466 -7.86 17.23 25.92
C GLY A 466 -8.80 18.10 25.09
N THR A 467 -8.95 19.37 25.41
CA THR A 467 -9.85 20.31 24.71
C THR A 467 -9.12 21.50 24.11
N ASP A 468 -8.24 22.13 24.87
CA ASP A 468 -7.54 23.34 24.47
C ASP A 468 -6.20 23.00 23.82
N PHE A 469 -6.22 22.79 22.52
CA PHE A 469 -5.01 22.48 21.77
C PHE A 469 -4.22 23.74 21.41
N LYS A 470 -2.90 23.66 21.61
CA LYS A 470 -1.92 24.69 21.24
C LYS A 470 -1.00 24.12 20.18
N GLN A 471 -0.83 24.86 19.10
CA GLN A 471 0.16 24.55 18.08
C GLN A 471 1.56 24.79 18.64
N VAL A 472 2.45 23.83 18.45
CA VAL A 472 3.84 23.88 18.89
C VAL A 472 4.81 23.77 17.73
N GLY A 473 4.33 23.39 16.55
CA GLY A 473 5.19 23.29 15.40
C GLY A 473 4.47 23.18 14.06
N THR A 474 5.23 23.38 12.99
CA THR A 474 4.79 23.20 11.60
C THR A 474 5.94 22.70 10.76
N GLY A 475 5.72 21.64 9.99
CA GLY A 475 6.66 21.10 9.01
C GLY A 475 6.15 21.23 7.59
N ASP A 476 7.01 21.61 6.65
CA ASP A 476 6.69 21.64 5.21
C ASP A 476 6.56 20.21 4.67
N ALA A 477 5.44 19.89 4.05
CA ALA A 477 5.18 18.54 3.54
C ALA A 477 6.16 18.10 2.44
N ARG A 478 6.74 19.02 1.69
CA ARG A 478 7.68 18.72 0.60
C ARG A 478 8.94 18.00 1.05
N PHE A 479 9.41 18.29 2.28
CA PHE A 479 10.60 17.62 2.81
C PHE A 479 10.40 16.15 3.15
N LEU A 480 9.14 15.72 3.27
CA LEU A 480 8.79 14.31 3.50
C LEU A 480 8.26 13.63 2.23
N SER A 481 8.55 14.18 1.05
CA SER A 481 8.12 13.57 -0.21
C SER A 481 9.13 12.56 -0.74
N THR A 482 8.64 11.64 -1.57
CA THR A 482 9.47 10.68 -2.29
C THR A 482 10.51 11.38 -3.17
N GLU A 483 10.15 12.48 -3.83
CA GLU A 483 11.06 13.24 -4.69
C GLU A 483 12.23 13.86 -3.91
N THR A 484 12.03 14.10 -2.62
CA THR A 484 13.07 14.68 -1.75
C THR A 484 13.94 13.61 -1.08
N LEU A 485 13.33 12.52 -0.62
CA LEU A 485 13.98 11.48 0.19
C LEU A 485 14.37 10.23 -0.62
N GLY A 486 13.80 10.04 -1.82
CA GLY A 486 14.15 8.94 -2.70
C GLY A 486 13.57 7.58 -2.30
N ASN A 487 12.40 7.55 -1.66
CA ASN A 487 11.77 6.34 -1.13
C ASN A 487 10.76 5.71 -2.08
N PHE A 488 10.53 4.39 -1.90
CA PHE A 488 9.42 3.64 -2.51
C PHE A 488 8.20 3.54 -1.61
N THR A 489 8.30 4.01 -0.36
CA THR A 489 7.22 3.96 0.64
C THR A 489 6.42 5.27 0.66
N GLY A 490 5.46 5.36 1.57
CA GLY A 490 4.67 6.56 1.84
C GLY A 490 4.69 6.91 3.32
N ILE A 491 4.07 8.03 3.67
CA ILE A 491 4.00 8.52 5.04
C ILE A 491 3.25 7.52 5.94
N MET A 492 3.87 7.23 7.08
CA MET A 492 3.25 6.55 8.22
C MET A 492 3.00 7.54 9.34
N LEU A 493 1.82 7.50 9.93
CA LEU A 493 1.51 8.20 11.18
C LEU A 493 1.77 7.21 12.32
N GLY A 494 2.82 7.45 13.10
CA GLY A 494 3.31 6.50 14.07
C GLY A 494 3.11 6.91 15.52
N LEU A 495 2.90 5.92 16.40
CA LEU A 495 3.12 6.01 17.84
C LEU A 495 4.51 5.45 18.13
N TRP A 496 5.25 6.11 19.00
CA TRP A 496 6.61 5.69 19.31
C TRP A 496 7.03 6.00 20.74
N ALA A 497 8.01 5.26 21.26
CA ALA A 497 8.57 5.47 22.58
C ALA A 497 10.08 5.24 22.57
N GLN A 498 10.83 6.11 23.26
CA GLN A 498 12.26 5.97 23.45
C GLN A 498 12.62 6.11 24.93
N SER A 499 13.47 5.19 25.42
CA SER A 499 14.01 5.21 26.77
C SER A 499 15.50 4.82 26.70
N PRO A 500 16.42 5.76 26.96
CA PRO A 500 17.87 5.45 26.97
C PRO A 500 18.25 4.34 27.94
N SER A 501 17.46 4.11 28.97
CA SER A 501 17.64 3.04 29.95
C SER A 501 16.88 1.75 29.64
N GLU A 502 16.02 1.76 28.61
CA GLU A 502 15.07 0.70 28.25
C GLU A 502 14.11 0.26 29.37
N LYS A 503 13.91 1.14 30.38
CA LYS A 503 13.05 0.86 31.54
C LYS A 503 11.78 1.72 31.56
N GLY A 504 11.76 2.81 30.79
CA GLY A 504 10.62 3.69 30.65
C GLY A 504 9.57 3.09 29.72
N TYR A 505 8.30 3.46 29.94
CA TYR A 505 7.20 3.11 29.07
C TYR A 505 6.23 4.28 28.91
N ALA A 506 5.44 4.20 27.86
CA ALA A 506 4.32 5.10 27.62
C ALA A 506 3.02 4.30 27.46
N ASP A 507 1.93 4.84 28.00
CA ASP A 507 0.58 4.36 27.79
C ASP A 507 -0.12 5.31 26.82
N PHE A 508 -0.61 4.79 25.69
CA PHE A 508 -1.47 5.47 24.75
C PHE A 508 -2.91 5.01 24.98
N GLU A 509 -3.83 5.97 25.19
CA GLU A 509 -5.22 5.63 25.55
C GLU A 509 -6.08 5.35 24.31
N TYR A 510 -5.72 5.92 23.17
CA TYR A 510 -6.39 5.69 21.89
C TYR A 510 -5.52 6.19 20.73
N PHE A 511 -5.92 5.85 19.53
CA PHE A 511 -5.46 6.48 18.29
C PHE A 511 -6.67 6.80 17.42
N GLU A 512 -6.88 8.06 17.08
CA GLU A 512 -7.92 8.50 16.16
C GLU A 512 -7.32 9.01 14.87
N TYR A 513 -7.86 8.58 13.72
CA TYR A 513 -7.55 9.13 12.41
C TYR A 513 -8.83 9.44 11.66
N LYS A 514 -8.90 10.64 11.09
CA LYS A 514 -10.05 11.05 10.27
C LYS A 514 -9.63 11.98 9.14
N GLU A 515 -10.21 11.77 7.98
CA GLU A 515 -10.21 12.77 6.91
C GLU A 515 -10.96 14.02 7.37
N VAL A 516 -10.46 15.18 6.99
CA VAL A 516 -11.11 16.47 7.28
C VAL A 516 -11.28 17.27 6.00
N GLU A 517 -12.36 18.06 5.96
CA GLU A 517 -12.57 18.96 4.82
C GLU A 517 -11.42 19.98 4.72
N PRO A 518 -11.00 20.34 3.48
CA PRO A 518 -9.97 21.35 3.29
C PRO A 518 -10.34 22.68 3.96
N GLN A 519 -9.52 23.14 4.89
CA GLN A 519 -9.77 24.40 5.63
C GLN A 519 -9.54 25.66 4.79
N TRP A 520 -9.06 25.53 3.55
CA TRP A 520 -8.84 26.68 2.68
C TRP A 520 -9.92 26.76 1.62
N PRO A 521 -10.60 27.92 1.47
CA PRO A 521 -11.42 28.14 0.29
C PRO A 521 -10.51 28.06 -0.92
N MET A 522 -10.69 27.07 -1.76
CA MET A 522 -10.06 27.06 -3.09
C MET A 522 -10.47 28.37 -3.76
N ARG A 523 -9.55 29.31 -3.92
CA ARG A 523 -9.79 30.49 -4.75
C ARG A 523 -10.18 29.94 -6.12
N ARG A 524 -11.46 30.01 -6.47
CA ARG A 524 -11.90 29.80 -7.84
C ARG A 524 -11.09 30.79 -8.67
N ARG A 525 -10.26 30.29 -9.58
CA ARG A 525 -9.69 31.15 -10.60
C ARG A 525 -10.88 31.82 -11.28
N PRO A 526 -10.90 33.15 -11.44
CA PRO A 526 -11.90 33.78 -12.31
C PRO A 526 -11.80 33.11 -13.68
N GLN A 527 -12.93 32.71 -14.21
CA GLN A 527 -13.05 32.19 -15.59
C GLN A 527 -12.62 33.26 -16.59
#